data_1bd411886774b6d63c3a407a601368f7
#
_entry.id   1bd411886774b6d63c3a407a601368f7
#
_cell.length_a   1.000
_cell.length_b   1.000
_cell.length_c   1.000
_cell.angle_alpha   90.00
_cell.angle_beta   90.00
_cell.angle_gamma   90.00
#
_symmetry.space_group_name_H-M   'P 1'
#
loop_
_entity.id
_entity.type
_entity.pdbx_description
1 polymer ?
#
loop_
_entity_poly.entity_id
_entity_poly.type
_entity_poly.pdbx_seq_one_letter_code
_entity_poly.pdbx_strand_id
1 'polypeptide(L)'
;VTPTAKAHFAITLNQPGTIWLGFVSLLPPTWEDQPNGFRKDLMQMMVDLHPKFLRFPGGNYVEGDTVETRFDWKKTLGPVEERPGHPCPWGYRSSDGLGLLEFLEWCEDMKAEPVLAVYAGYSLNHTHVNAGPDLEPYVQDALDEIEYVTGDTSTKWGAERAQDGHPAPFK
;
A
#
# COMPACT_ATOMS: atom_id res chain seq x y z
N VAL A 1 28.95 11.65 -0.31
CA VAL A 1 29.13 10.56 0.69
C VAL A 1 29.77 9.37 0.01
N THR A 2 30.84 8.82 0.56
CA THR A 2 31.50 7.63 -0.03
C THR A 2 30.71 6.39 0.39
N PRO A 3 30.29 5.51 -0.54
CA PRO A 3 29.60 4.28 -0.20
C PRO A 3 30.49 3.37 0.67
N THR A 4 29.91 2.74 1.69
CA THR A 4 30.59 1.77 2.55
C THR A 4 29.68 0.61 2.90
N ALA A 5 30.21 -0.61 2.80
CA ALA A 5 29.52 -1.83 3.26
C ALA A 5 29.64 -2.05 4.79
N LYS A 6 30.36 -1.17 5.50
CA LYS A 6 30.65 -1.29 6.94
C LYS A 6 29.91 -0.21 7.76
N ALA A 7 28.88 0.41 7.20
CA ALA A 7 28.05 1.36 7.95
C ALA A 7 27.13 0.61 8.93
N HIS A 8 26.95 1.19 10.10
CA HIS A 8 26.01 0.73 11.11
C HIS A 8 25.05 1.87 11.45
N PHE A 9 23.77 1.57 11.49
CA PHE A 9 22.77 2.43 12.10
C PHE A 9 22.64 2.02 13.57
N ALA A 10 22.71 2.97 14.50
CA ALA A 10 22.60 2.69 15.92
C ALA A 10 21.76 3.75 16.62
N ILE A 11 20.89 3.30 17.50
CA ILE A 11 20.17 4.14 18.47
C ILE A 11 20.85 3.93 19.82
N THR A 12 21.32 5.01 20.44
CA THR A 12 22.07 4.95 21.71
C THR A 12 21.40 5.78 22.78
N LEU A 13 21.49 5.36 24.02
CA LEU A 13 21.08 6.13 25.20
C LEU A 13 22.32 6.64 25.94
N ASN A 14 22.34 7.92 26.26
CA ASN A 14 23.42 8.55 26.99
C ASN A 14 23.35 8.32 28.51
N GLN A 15 22.20 7.84 28.99
CA GLN A 15 21.96 7.55 30.42
C GLN A 15 21.09 6.30 30.53
N PRO A 16 21.15 5.56 31.66
CA PRO A 16 20.24 4.45 31.91
C PRO A 16 18.78 4.91 31.86
N GLY A 17 17.95 4.17 31.16
CA GLY A 17 16.53 4.48 30.97
C GLY A 17 15.81 3.45 30.14
N THR A 18 14.50 3.61 29.98
CA THR A 18 13.65 2.79 29.10
C THR A 18 13.16 3.65 27.97
N ILE A 19 13.25 3.15 26.74
CA ILE A 19 12.63 3.76 25.55
C ILE A 19 11.72 2.74 24.90
N TRP A 20 10.70 3.26 24.24
CA TRP A 20 9.83 2.47 23.35
C TRP A 20 10.16 2.87 21.94
N LEU A 21 10.48 1.90 21.10
CA LEU A 21 10.71 2.09 19.67
C LEU A 21 9.46 1.61 18.92
N GLY A 22 8.88 2.50 18.14
CA GLY A 22 7.80 2.19 17.22
C GLY A 22 8.37 1.89 15.82
N PHE A 23 7.98 2.68 14.84
CA PHE A 23 8.48 2.57 13.48
C PHE A 23 9.87 3.19 13.38
N VAL A 24 10.84 2.41 12.90
CA VAL A 24 12.21 2.86 12.64
C VAL A 24 12.57 2.54 11.20
N SER A 25 12.84 3.57 10.40
CA SER A 25 13.15 3.41 8.98
C SER A 25 14.35 4.25 8.55
N LEU A 26 15.04 3.80 7.52
CA LEU A 26 16.09 4.54 6.82
C LEU A 26 15.89 4.31 5.33
N LEU A 27 15.35 5.30 4.66
CA LEU A 27 15.04 5.23 3.24
C LEU A 27 16.12 5.92 2.40
N PRO A 28 16.48 5.38 1.24
CA PRO A 28 17.30 6.09 0.27
C PRO A 28 16.51 7.27 -0.32
N PRO A 29 17.17 8.16 -1.10
CA PRO A 29 16.45 9.14 -1.89
C PRO A 29 15.44 8.45 -2.81
N THR A 30 14.21 8.95 -2.83
CA THR A 30 13.08 8.39 -3.57
C THR A 30 12.91 9.05 -4.93
N TRP A 31 12.12 8.43 -5.81
CA TRP A 31 11.72 9.01 -7.09
C TRP A 31 11.00 10.33 -6.84
N GLU A 32 11.43 11.38 -7.54
CA GLU A 32 10.92 12.76 -7.40
C GLU A 32 10.88 13.31 -5.96
N ASP A 33 11.68 12.70 -5.08
CA ASP A 33 11.77 13.01 -3.65
C ASP A 33 10.43 12.83 -2.89
N GLN A 34 9.54 11.98 -3.41
CA GLN A 34 8.23 11.69 -2.82
C GLN A 34 8.37 11.04 -1.43
N PRO A 35 7.54 11.43 -0.45
CA PRO A 35 7.41 10.71 0.80
C PRO A 35 6.99 9.26 0.54
N ASN A 36 7.62 8.30 1.22
CA ASN A 36 7.36 6.86 1.00
C ASN A 36 7.50 6.39 -0.45
N GLY A 37 8.22 7.15 -1.28
CA GLY A 37 8.38 6.88 -2.71
C GLY A 37 9.32 5.71 -3.02
N PHE A 38 9.41 5.39 -4.30
CA PHE A 38 10.20 4.27 -4.81
C PHE A 38 11.68 4.61 -4.96
N ARG A 39 12.54 3.59 -4.94
CA ARG A 39 13.96 3.74 -5.25
C ARG A 39 14.16 4.29 -6.65
N LYS A 40 14.96 5.37 -6.77
CA LYS A 40 15.19 6.08 -8.05
C LYS A 40 15.71 5.15 -9.16
N ASP A 41 16.63 4.25 -8.84
CA ASP A 41 17.24 3.34 -9.82
C ASP A 41 16.24 2.30 -10.36
N LEU A 42 15.44 1.71 -9.48
CA LEU A 42 14.42 0.73 -9.89
C LEU A 42 13.25 1.41 -10.62
N MET A 43 12.82 2.57 -10.13
CA MET A 43 11.75 3.32 -10.77
C MET A 43 12.14 3.77 -12.18
N GLN A 44 13.38 4.22 -12.40
CA GLN A 44 13.86 4.56 -13.72
C GLN A 44 13.77 3.37 -14.69
N MET A 45 14.14 2.17 -14.25
CA MET A 45 14.02 0.95 -15.07
C MET A 45 12.57 0.64 -15.42
N MET A 46 11.64 0.85 -14.49
CA MET A 46 10.21 0.64 -14.74
C MET A 46 9.65 1.67 -15.72
N VAL A 47 10.03 2.94 -15.58
CA VAL A 47 9.65 4.00 -16.52
C VAL A 47 10.19 3.71 -17.93
N ASP A 48 11.45 3.29 -18.04
CA ASP A 48 12.09 2.96 -19.33
C ASP A 48 11.42 1.76 -20.03
N LEU A 49 10.80 0.86 -19.26
CA LEU A 49 10.04 -0.28 -19.79
C LEU A 49 8.74 0.15 -20.49
N HIS A 50 8.21 1.34 -20.19
CA HIS A 50 6.97 1.90 -20.75
C HIS A 50 5.76 0.94 -20.64
N PRO A 51 5.47 0.39 -19.44
CA PRO A 51 4.33 -0.51 -19.27
C PRO A 51 3.03 0.22 -19.59
N LYS A 52 2.06 -0.51 -20.15
CA LYS A 52 0.74 0.07 -20.45
C LYS A 52 -0.23 -0.01 -19.28
N PHE A 53 -0.04 -0.98 -18.42
CA PHE A 53 -0.84 -1.15 -17.21
C PHE A 53 -0.02 -1.83 -16.12
N LEU A 54 -0.46 -1.66 -14.88
CA LEU A 54 0.03 -2.39 -13.71
C LEU A 54 -1.16 -3.00 -12.99
N ARG A 55 -1.18 -4.35 -12.83
CA ARG A 55 -2.19 -5.05 -12.06
C ARG A 55 -1.71 -5.29 -10.63
N PHE A 56 -2.47 -4.82 -9.64
CA PHE A 56 -2.16 -4.97 -8.22
C PHE A 56 -3.44 -5.00 -7.37
N PRO A 57 -3.37 -5.42 -6.12
CA PRO A 57 -2.25 -6.11 -5.47
C PRO A 57 -2.01 -7.54 -5.94
N GLY A 58 -2.87 -8.06 -6.80
CA GLY A 58 -2.81 -9.41 -7.36
C GLY A 58 -3.61 -10.44 -6.57
N GLY A 59 -3.83 -11.65 -7.16
CA GLY A 59 -4.75 -12.67 -6.69
C GLY A 59 -4.52 -13.15 -5.26
N ASN A 60 -3.49 -13.96 -5.04
CA ASN A 60 -3.20 -14.55 -3.73
C ASN A 60 -2.98 -13.50 -2.63
N TYR A 61 -2.40 -12.37 -2.97
CA TYR A 61 -2.18 -11.28 -2.02
C TYR A 61 -3.50 -10.64 -1.58
N VAL A 62 -4.43 -10.43 -2.51
CA VAL A 62 -5.77 -9.89 -2.20
C VAL A 62 -6.60 -10.89 -1.41
N GLU A 63 -6.51 -12.17 -1.76
CA GLU A 63 -7.31 -13.24 -1.14
C GLU A 63 -6.91 -13.52 0.31
N GLY A 64 -5.59 -13.50 0.61
CA GLY A 64 -5.06 -13.92 1.90
C GLY A 64 -5.28 -15.40 2.17
N ASP A 65 -4.74 -15.93 3.27
CA ASP A 65 -5.00 -17.29 3.69
C ASP A 65 -6.43 -17.48 4.22
N THR A 66 -6.95 -16.47 4.90
CA THR A 66 -8.32 -16.44 5.45
C THR A 66 -8.98 -15.09 5.14
N VAL A 67 -10.30 -15.01 5.33
CA VAL A 67 -11.06 -13.77 5.17
C VAL A 67 -10.48 -12.63 6.01
N GLU A 68 -10.02 -12.94 7.23
CA GLU A 68 -9.45 -11.95 8.15
C GLU A 68 -8.07 -11.45 7.74
N THR A 69 -7.30 -12.29 7.01
CA THR A 69 -5.94 -11.98 6.56
C THR A 69 -5.86 -11.49 5.12
N ARG A 70 -7.01 -11.23 4.50
CA ARG A 70 -7.09 -10.62 3.17
C ARG A 70 -6.39 -9.25 3.12
N PHE A 71 -6.01 -8.83 1.95
CA PHE A 71 -5.61 -7.44 1.74
C PHE A 71 -6.83 -6.52 1.95
N ASP A 72 -6.72 -5.62 2.90
CA ASP A 72 -7.73 -4.63 3.23
C ASP A 72 -7.17 -3.25 2.89
N TRP A 73 -7.51 -2.73 1.73
CA TRP A 73 -6.94 -1.51 1.20
C TRP A 73 -7.14 -0.30 2.13
N LYS A 74 -8.25 -0.26 2.89
CA LYS A 74 -8.52 0.81 3.84
C LYS A 74 -7.49 0.88 4.97
N LYS A 75 -6.89 -0.26 5.33
CA LYS A 75 -5.82 -0.34 6.32
C LYS A 75 -4.44 0.05 5.78
N THR A 76 -4.35 0.29 4.48
CA THR A 76 -3.11 0.71 3.82
C THR A 76 -3.06 2.20 3.55
N LEU A 77 -4.04 2.97 4.01
CA LEU A 77 -4.11 4.43 3.93
C LEU A 77 -3.44 5.09 5.14
N GLY A 78 -3.21 6.40 5.03
CA GLY A 78 -2.61 7.20 6.09
C GLY A 78 -1.10 6.95 6.29
N PRO A 79 -0.53 7.47 7.38
CA PRO A 79 0.90 7.36 7.68
C PRO A 79 1.39 5.92 7.77
N VAL A 80 2.52 5.62 7.13
CA VAL A 80 3.06 4.24 7.04
C VAL A 80 3.31 3.62 8.41
N GLU A 81 3.74 4.43 9.39
CA GLU A 81 3.99 4.01 10.76
C GLU A 81 2.74 3.62 11.55
N GLU A 82 1.56 4.02 11.09
CA GLU A 82 0.27 3.71 11.71
C GLU A 82 -0.42 2.50 11.07
N ARG A 83 0.07 2.03 9.93
CA ARG A 83 -0.53 0.90 9.21
C ARG A 83 -0.31 -0.42 9.97
N PRO A 84 -1.36 -1.23 10.20
CA PRO A 84 -1.22 -2.46 10.96
C PRO A 84 -0.43 -3.55 10.25
N GLY A 85 -0.35 -3.50 8.93
CA GLY A 85 0.14 -4.60 8.12
C GLY A 85 -0.74 -5.84 8.21
N HIS A 86 -0.42 -6.90 7.44
CA HIS A 86 -1.17 -8.15 7.47
C HIS A 86 -0.28 -9.37 7.22
N PRO A 87 -0.66 -10.58 7.68
CA PRO A 87 0.01 -11.81 7.31
C PRO A 87 -0.14 -12.09 5.81
N CYS A 88 0.96 -12.43 5.14
CA CYS A 88 0.95 -12.82 3.74
C CYS A 88 0.92 -14.35 3.58
N PRO A 89 0.29 -14.88 2.50
CA PRO A 89 0.22 -16.32 2.26
C PRO A 89 1.59 -16.99 2.00
N TRP A 90 2.65 -16.22 1.88
CA TRP A 90 4.02 -16.74 1.68
C TRP A 90 4.85 -16.84 2.97
N GLY A 91 4.21 -16.81 4.14
CA GLY A 91 4.86 -17.06 5.43
C GLY A 91 5.62 -15.86 6.02
N TYR A 92 5.38 -14.65 5.54
CA TYR A 92 5.87 -13.41 6.14
C TYR A 92 4.73 -12.41 6.38
N ARG A 93 5.02 -11.32 7.08
CA ARG A 93 4.08 -10.23 7.31
C ARG A 93 4.39 -9.07 6.38
N SER A 94 3.38 -8.58 5.65
CA SER A 94 3.45 -7.29 4.96
C SER A 94 3.36 -6.16 5.98
N SER A 95 4.16 -5.13 5.82
CA SER A 95 4.03 -3.89 6.59
C SER A 95 2.97 -2.95 6.01
N ASP A 96 2.48 -3.25 4.81
CA ASP A 96 1.62 -2.38 3.99
C ASP A 96 2.23 -0.98 3.73
N GLY A 97 3.56 -0.91 3.79
CA GLY A 97 4.31 0.30 3.42
C GLY A 97 4.13 0.70 1.96
N LEU A 98 3.77 -0.27 1.09
CA LEU A 98 3.27 -0.07 -0.25
C LEU A 98 1.77 -0.37 -0.23
N GLY A 99 0.95 0.66 -0.04
CA GLY A 99 -0.50 0.59 0.03
C GLY A 99 -1.18 1.01 -1.26
N LEU A 100 -2.51 1.18 -1.21
CA LEU A 100 -3.29 1.54 -2.39
C LEU A 100 -2.82 2.85 -3.02
N LEU A 101 -2.58 3.89 -2.21
CA LEU A 101 -2.15 5.19 -2.73
C LEU A 101 -0.82 5.07 -3.46
N GLU A 102 0.18 4.45 -2.85
CA GLU A 102 1.50 4.30 -3.45
C GLU A 102 1.47 3.47 -4.75
N PHE A 103 0.59 2.48 -4.87
CA PHE A 103 0.38 1.77 -6.13
C PHE A 103 -0.20 2.67 -7.22
N LEU A 104 -1.16 3.52 -6.89
CA LEU A 104 -1.77 4.46 -7.83
C LEU A 104 -0.77 5.53 -8.28
N GLU A 105 -0.01 6.11 -7.35
CA GLU A 105 1.07 7.06 -7.65
C GLU A 105 2.14 6.41 -8.54
N TRP A 106 2.47 5.14 -8.29
CA TRP A 106 3.39 4.38 -9.14
C TRP A 106 2.88 4.28 -10.57
N CYS A 107 1.58 4.05 -10.76
CA CYS A 107 0.97 4.04 -12.08
C CYS A 107 1.07 5.41 -12.78
N GLU A 108 0.81 6.51 -12.05
CA GLU A 108 0.96 7.87 -12.60
C GLU A 108 2.39 8.16 -13.02
N ASP A 109 3.36 7.86 -12.18
CA ASP A 109 4.79 8.06 -12.46
C ASP A 109 5.25 7.29 -13.71
N MET A 110 4.75 6.07 -13.90
CA MET A 110 5.04 5.25 -15.07
C MET A 110 4.19 5.61 -16.29
N LYS A 111 3.14 6.43 -16.13
CA LYS A 111 2.11 6.68 -17.14
C LYS A 111 1.44 5.38 -17.63
N ALA A 112 1.13 4.52 -16.67
CA ALA A 112 0.49 3.22 -16.86
C ALA A 112 -0.92 3.22 -16.25
N GLU A 113 -1.84 2.47 -16.85
CA GLU A 113 -3.20 2.31 -16.33
C GLU A 113 -3.20 1.38 -15.10
N PRO A 114 -3.83 1.76 -13.97
CA PRO A 114 -4.02 0.87 -12.85
C PRO A 114 -5.11 -0.17 -13.15
N VAL A 115 -4.83 -1.44 -12.85
CA VAL A 115 -5.80 -2.53 -12.86
C VAL A 115 -5.91 -3.07 -11.44
N LEU A 116 -6.91 -2.59 -10.70
CA LEU A 116 -7.10 -2.94 -9.31
C LEU A 116 -7.74 -4.33 -9.14
N ALA A 117 -7.20 -5.12 -8.23
CA ALA A 117 -7.78 -6.37 -7.81
C ALA A 117 -8.53 -6.18 -6.49
N VAL A 118 -9.82 -6.49 -6.47
CA VAL A 118 -10.68 -6.37 -5.30
C VAL A 118 -10.96 -7.72 -4.66
N TYR A 119 -11.18 -7.75 -3.35
CA TYR A 119 -11.53 -8.97 -2.64
C TYR A 119 -12.97 -9.40 -2.96
N ALA A 120 -13.12 -10.63 -3.46
CA ALA A 120 -14.39 -11.17 -3.91
C ALA A 120 -15.06 -12.13 -2.90
N GLY A 121 -14.60 -12.16 -1.65
CA GLY A 121 -15.19 -12.99 -0.61
C GLY A 121 -14.67 -14.44 -0.58
N TYR A 122 -13.51 -14.73 -1.18
CA TYR A 122 -12.88 -16.05 -1.18
C TYR A 122 -11.41 -15.96 -0.79
N SER A 123 -10.92 -16.90 0.01
CA SER A 123 -9.55 -16.97 0.50
C SER A 123 -8.88 -18.32 0.22
N LEU A 124 -7.54 -18.34 0.23
CA LEU A 124 -6.73 -19.48 -0.23
C LEU A 124 -6.93 -20.78 0.56
N ASN A 125 -7.30 -20.70 1.83
CA ASN A 125 -7.63 -21.87 2.64
C ASN A 125 -9.05 -22.43 2.39
N HIS A 126 -9.72 -21.95 1.32
CA HIS A 126 -11.09 -22.27 0.95
C HIS A 126 -12.18 -21.68 1.86
N THR A 127 -11.84 -20.82 2.81
CA THR A 127 -12.85 -20.01 3.50
C THR A 127 -13.48 -19.01 2.52
N HIS A 128 -14.75 -18.78 2.67
CA HIS A 128 -15.49 -17.87 1.81
C HIS A 128 -16.60 -17.17 2.58
N VAL A 129 -17.02 -16.06 2.05
CA VAL A 129 -18.19 -15.31 2.49
C VAL A 129 -19.40 -15.81 1.71
N ASN A 130 -20.52 -16.03 2.39
CA ASN A 130 -21.74 -16.46 1.71
C ASN A 130 -22.28 -15.37 0.79
N ALA A 131 -22.86 -15.77 -0.33
CA ALA A 131 -23.56 -14.84 -1.20
C ALA A 131 -24.79 -14.22 -0.50
N GLY A 132 -25.08 -12.98 -0.81
CA GLY A 132 -26.18 -12.22 -0.20
C GLY A 132 -25.69 -11.24 0.86
N PRO A 133 -26.43 -11.01 1.96
CA PRO A 133 -26.11 -9.96 2.92
C PRO A 133 -24.70 -10.00 3.52
N ASP A 134 -24.13 -11.20 3.66
CA ASP A 134 -22.76 -11.36 4.20
C ASP A 134 -21.69 -10.82 3.24
N LEU A 135 -21.99 -10.81 1.93
CA LEU A 135 -21.07 -10.29 0.90
C LEU A 135 -21.15 -8.76 0.74
N GLU A 136 -22.25 -8.14 1.13
CA GLU A 136 -22.48 -6.69 0.96
C GLU A 136 -21.32 -5.81 1.49
N PRO A 137 -20.71 -6.07 2.66
CA PRO A 137 -19.60 -5.25 3.12
C PRO A 137 -18.42 -5.23 2.15
N TYR A 138 -18.14 -6.32 1.46
CA TYR A 138 -17.04 -6.43 0.49
C TYR A 138 -17.39 -5.81 -0.86
N VAL A 139 -18.66 -5.85 -1.24
CA VAL A 139 -19.17 -5.06 -2.38
C VAL A 139 -19.03 -3.56 -2.09
N GLN A 140 -19.38 -3.13 -0.87
CA GLN A 140 -19.22 -1.74 -0.46
C GLN A 140 -17.73 -1.35 -0.40
N ASP A 141 -16.83 -2.24 0.04
CA ASP A 141 -15.38 -2.00 0.01
C ASP A 141 -14.87 -1.73 -1.40
N ALA A 142 -15.37 -2.46 -2.40
CA ALA A 142 -15.02 -2.24 -3.80
C ALA A 142 -15.57 -0.91 -4.34
N LEU A 143 -16.81 -0.53 -3.97
CA LEU A 143 -17.40 0.75 -4.34
C LEU A 143 -16.65 1.93 -3.69
N ASP A 144 -16.27 1.78 -2.43
CA ASP A 144 -15.46 2.75 -1.69
C ASP A 144 -14.08 2.93 -2.36
N GLU A 145 -13.47 1.84 -2.85
CA GLU A 145 -12.19 1.89 -3.56
C GLU A 145 -12.32 2.65 -4.89
N ILE A 146 -13.39 2.42 -5.64
CA ILE A 146 -13.71 3.20 -6.84
C ILE A 146 -13.84 4.69 -6.49
N GLU A 147 -14.57 5.02 -5.42
CA GLU A 147 -14.71 6.41 -4.96
C GLU A 147 -13.36 6.99 -4.53
N TYR A 148 -12.49 6.21 -3.84
CA TYR A 148 -11.14 6.66 -3.47
C TYR A 148 -10.32 7.04 -4.71
N VAL A 149 -10.40 6.24 -5.78
CA VAL A 149 -9.66 6.47 -7.03
C VAL A 149 -10.24 7.65 -7.81
N THR A 150 -11.55 7.70 -8.01
CA THR A 150 -12.21 8.57 -9.00
C THR A 150 -12.99 9.74 -8.39
N GLY A 151 -13.32 9.70 -7.09
CA GLY A 151 -14.05 10.74 -6.41
C GLY A 151 -13.25 12.03 -6.23
N ASP A 152 -13.91 13.17 -6.27
CA ASP A 152 -13.29 14.44 -5.90
C ASP A 152 -13.32 14.66 -4.37
N THR A 153 -12.75 15.76 -3.90
CA THR A 153 -12.64 16.07 -2.47
C THR A 153 -13.96 16.34 -1.76
N SER A 154 -15.09 16.37 -2.47
CA SER A 154 -16.43 16.46 -1.88
C SER A 154 -17.00 15.10 -1.47
N THR A 155 -16.43 14.02 -1.99
CA THR A 155 -16.79 12.66 -1.62
C THR A 155 -16.01 12.22 -0.38
N LYS A 156 -16.53 11.20 0.33
CA LYS A 156 -15.86 10.69 1.54
C LYS A 156 -14.46 10.21 1.25
N TRP A 157 -14.31 9.30 0.29
CA TRP A 157 -13.04 8.66 0.01
C TRP A 157 -12.10 9.52 -0.85
N GLY A 158 -12.64 10.43 -1.67
CA GLY A 158 -11.83 11.45 -2.33
C GLY A 158 -11.26 12.48 -1.34
N ALA A 159 -11.99 12.81 -0.27
CA ALA A 159 -11.47 13.64 0.82
C ALA A 159 -10.35 12.93 1.61
N GLU A 160 -10.51 11.63 1.87
CA GLU A 160 -9.48 10.81 2.53
C GLU A 160 -8.19 10.77 1.69
N ARG A 161 -8.29 10.48 0.39
CA ARG A 161 -7.14 10.55 -0.53
C ARG A 161 -6.45 11.93 -0.49
N ALA A 162 -7.23 13.00 -0.41
CA ALA A 162 -6.66 14.35 -0.32
C ALA A 162 -5.88 14.59 0.98
N GLN A 163 -6.32 14.00 2.10
CA GLN A 163 -5.59 14.03 3.37
C GLN A 163 -4.27 13.24 3.28
N ASP A 164 -4.26 12.16 2.52
CA ASP A 164 -3.08 11.35 2.25
C ASP A 164 -2.08 12.03 1.29
N GLY A 165 -2.44 13.22 0.75
CA GLY A 165 -1.54 14.04 -0.07
C GLY A 165 -1.89 14.11 -1.56
N HIS A 166 -2.90 13.36 -2.02
CA HIS A 166 -3.30 13.32 -3.44
C HIS A 166 -4.73 13.84 -3.66
N PRO A 167 -4.96 15.18 -3.73
CA PRO A 167 -6.30 15.75 -3.81
C PRO A 167 -7.00 15.53 -5.16
N ALA A 168 -6.24 15.36 -6.25
CA ALA A 168 -6.82 15.12 -7.57
C ALA A 168 -7.30 13.67 -7.72
N PRO A 169 -8.44 13.39 -8.39
CA PRO A 169 -8.78 12.04 -8.80
C PRO A 169 -7.73 11.43 -9.73
N PHE A 170 -7.48 10.14 -9.58
CA PHE A 170 -6.68 9.40 -10.57
C PHE A 170 -7.50 9.25 -11.87
N LYS A 171 -6.82 9.27 -13.00
CA LYS A 171 -7.42 9.22 -14.35
C LYS A 171 -7.29 7.84 -14.95
#